data_5330f4c392ebd75d932fb9bd52a48a6c
#
_entry.id   5330f4c392ebd75d932fb9bd52a48a6c
#
_cell.length_a   1.000
_cell.length_b   1.000
_cell.length_c   1.000
_cell.angle_alpha   90.00
_cell.angle_beta   90.00
_cell.angle_gamma   90.00
#
_symmetry.space_group_name_H-M   'P 1'
#
loop_
_entity.id
_entity.type
_entity.pdbx_description
1 polymer ?
#
loop_
_entity_poly.entity_id
_entity_poly.type
_entity_poly.pdbx_seq_one_letter_code
_entity_poly.pdbx_strand_id
1 'polypeptide(L)'
;KLVGIEVERAYSRKYGTEYAAHILGYTGLMTQEEYEKYSLLNYSTDAMVGKDGVEYAFENYLHGKDGKVIETRNSAGTVLATVYEEEPEPGNHVYLTIDSVLQEQTERILANGVSILKQNIAQKRAEGTARGDYNVDLKDEITGAAAVVVNVKTGEPLAMASWPTYNVATILEDYQDLLEAENAPLFNRPLMGTYAPGSTFKPCTAIAALTMGIVNTEDKIKCEGVYTRYAAEGYAPECWIWNSTKDHLTHPEENVTTAIRDSCNYYFYSVGNFLGVDDLGRFAADFGLGEYSGIELVEAKGNMSNQANHMDYAGAEWRIGDTLQAAIGQSDSVFTPIQMAEYCATVANSGTRYSASILKSIRNYDYSEKLYDREPTVMSTVESAEYNWAAVHEGMWQVLNDYINEKNVNVWVDCPWRVAGKTGTAQKGEGIQNDGIFMCYAPYKDPEVAIFVVVERGGAGADVQFIARHIMDAYITIMGYSDTSETEMTLLK
;
A
#
# COMPACT_ATOMS: atom_id res chain seq x y z
N LYS A 1 21.39 48.51 22.00
CA LYS A 1 21.31 48.37 20.53
C LYS A 1 22.75 48.09 20.04
N LEU A 2 22.95 46.98 19.41
CA LEU A 2 24.15 46.67 18.68
C LEU A 2 24.11 47.45 17.36
N VAL A 3 25.10 48.29 17.10
CA VAL A 3 25.18 49.13 15.90
C VAL A 3 25.58 48.22 14.74
N GLY A 4 24.81 48.22 13.65
CA GLY A 4 25.09 47.44 12.43
C GLY A 4 24.53 46.02 12.45
N ILE A 5 23.59 45.72 13.40
CA ILE A 5 22.84 44.46 13.39
C ILE A 5 21.38 44.80 13.14
N GLU A 6 20.83 44.24 12.11
CA GLU A 6 19.41 44.20 11.78
C GLU A 6 18.84 42.83 12.17
N VAL A 7 17.71 42.80 12.84
CA VAL A 7 17.07 41.54 13.25
C VAL A 7 15.78 41.43 12.44
N GLU A 8 15.77 40.47 11.54
CA GLU A 8 14.57 40.11 10.78
C GLU A 8 13.90 38.87 11.37
N ARG A 9 12.57 38.81 11.24
CA ARG A 9 11.83 37.59 11.58
C ARG A 9 11.88 36.67 10.37
N ALA A 10 12.41 35.49 10.56
CA ALA A 10 12.36 34.42 9.57
C ALA A 10 11.53 33.24 10.13
N TYR A 11 10.83 32.57 9.27
CA TYR A 11 10.11 31.35 9.61
C TYR A 11 10.86 30.17 9.01
N SER A 12 10.98 29.08 9.77
CA SER A 12 11.53 27.82 9.30
C SER A 12 10.52 26.70 9.56
N ARG A 13 10.40 25.76 8.64
CA ARG A 13 9.64 24.54 8.84
C ARG A 13 10.35 23.69 9.88
N LYS A 14 9.58 23.19 10.84
CA LYS A 14 10.06 22.25 11.85
C LYS A 14 9.13 21.05 11.90
N TYR A 15 9.71 19.88 11.67
CA TYR A 15 9.00 18.63 11.79
C TYR A 15 9.02 18.16 13.24
N GLY A 16 7.85 17.93 13.83
CA GLY A 16 7.68 17.48 15.22
C GLY A 16 7.71 15.97 15.39
N THR A 17 8.05 15.23 14.33
CA THR A 17 8.12 13.76 14.30
C THR A 17 9.30 13.30 13.47
N GLU A 18 9.79 12.09 13.73
CA GLU A 18 10.77 11.37 12.90
C GLU A 18 10.08 10.40 11.91
N TYR A 19 8.77 10.21 12.05
CA TYR A 19 7.95 9.29 11.26
C TYR A 19 7.15 10.02 10.18
N ALA A 20 6.47 9.23 9.34
CA ALA A 20 5.63 9.71 8.25
C ALA A 20 6.40 10.53 7.19
N ALA A 21 7.70 10.29 7.02
CA ALA A 21 8.57 11.09 6.17
C ALA A 21 8.06 11.17 4.72
N HIS A 22 7.68 10.03 4.13
CA HIS A 22 7.16 9.96 2.75
C HIS A 22 5.75 10.53 2.59
N ILE A 23 5.02 10.73 3.71
CA ILE A 23 3.69 11.33 3.70
C ILE A 23 3.81 12.84 3.85
N LEU A 24 4.56 13.30 4.86
CA LEU A 24 4.72 14.72 5.13
C LEU A 24 5.49 15.41 4.01
N GLY A 25 6.53 14.76 3.50
CA GLY A 25 7.44 15.40 2.57
C GLY A 25 8.30 16.45 3.26
N TYR A 26 8.87 17.35 2.48
CA TYR A 26 9.77 18.39 2.99
C TYR A 26 9.70 19.65 2.16
N THR A 27 10.17 20.77 2.75
CA THR A 27 10.28 22.05 2.08
C THR A 27 11.72 22.32 1.63
N GLY A 28 11.90 23.11 0.58
CA GLY A 28 13.20 23.52 0.09
C GLY A 28 13.13 24.82 -0.68
N LEU A 29 14.28 25.43 -0.99
CA LEU A 29 14.33 26.65 -1.80
C LEU A 29 13.67 26.44 -3.15
N MET A 30 12.88 27.41 -3.55
CA MET A 30 12.18 27.42 -4.84
C MET A 30 13.17 27.38 -6.01
N THR A 31 12.93 26.50 -6.98
CA THR A 31 13.67 26.44 -8.23
C THR A 31 13.16 27.48 -9.23
N GLN A 32 13.90 27.70 -10.33
CA GLN A 32 13.45 28.60 -11.38
C GLN A 32 12.12 28.14 -12.04
N GLU A 33 11.93 26.82 -12.20
CA GLU A 33 10.71 26.25 -12.78
C GLU A 33 9.51 26.43 -11.83
N GLU A 34 9.73 26.21 -10.53
CA GLU A 34 8.70 26.45 -9.52
C GLU A 34 8.34 27.95 -9.40
N TYR A 35 9.32 28.85 -9.58
CA TYR A 35 9.06 30.27 -9.62
C TYR A 35 8.10 30.66 -10.75
N GLU A 36 8.23 30.07 -11.92
CA GLU A 36 7.28 30.30 -13.03
C GLU A 36 5.85 29.89 -12.65
N LYS A 37 5.70 28.81 -11.87
CA LYS A 37 4.42 28.32 -11.35
C LYS A 37 3.85 29.23 -10.27
N TYR A 38 4.69 29.67 -9.30
CA TYR A 38 4.25 30.38 -8.08
C TYR A 38 4.36 31.91 -8.18
N SER A 39 5.01 32.46 -9.22
CA SER A 39 5.19 33.91 -9.38
C SER A 39 3.86 34.68 -9.41
N LEU A 40 2.80 34.08 -9.95
CA LEU A 40 1.45 34.68 -9.97
C LEU A 40 0.78 34.70 -8.57
N LEU A 41 1.32 34.00 -7.60
CA LEU A 41 0.86 33.97 -6.20
C LEU A 41 1.67 34.91 -5.31
N ASN A 42 2.51 35.78 -5.90
CA ASN A 42 3.38 36.74 -5.21
C ASN A 42 4.44 36.11 -4.29
N TYR A 43 4.89 34.88 -4.58
CA TYR A 43 5.99 34.28 -3.85
C TYR A 43 7.30 35.02 -4.11
N SER A 44 8.11 35.21 -3.08
CA SER A 44 9.46 35.76 -3.25
C SER A 44 10.37 34.76 -3.97
N THR A 45 11.43 35.25 -4.63
CA THR A 45 12.36 34.39 -5.39
C THR A 45 13.16 33.42 -4.51
N ASP A 46 13.23 33.70 -3.22
CA ASP A 46 13.91 32.90 -2.18
C ASP A 46 12.93 32.16 -1.26
N ALA A 47 11.66 32.04 -1.68
CA ALA A 47 10.65 31.34 -0.91
C ALA A 47 11.01 29.86 -0.70
N MET A 48 10.68 29.37 0.49
CA MET A 48 10.69 27.94 0.80
C MET A 48 9.35 27.36 0.41
N VAL A 49 9.35 26.36 -0.46
CA VAL A 49 8.14 25.68 -0.98
C VAL A 49 8.19 24.19 -0.72
N GLY A 50 7.03 23.54 -0.69
CA GLY A 50 6.93 22.09 -0.59
C GLY A 50 7.56 21.38 -1.78
N LYS A 51 8.37 20.38 -1.51
CA LYS A 51 9.07 19.59 -2.53
C LYS A 51 8.46 18.22 -2.75
N ASP A 52 7.84 17.66 -1.74
CA ASP A 52 7.23 16.34 -1.78
C ASP A 52 6.11 16.21 -0.74
N GLY A 53 5.33 15.14 -0.83
CA GLY A 53 4.31 14.78 0.14
C GLY A 53 3.25 15.86 0.37
N VAL A 54 2.80 15.96 1.61
CA VAL A 54 1.80 16.94 2.08
C VAL A 54 2.27 18.38 1.88
N GLU A 55 3.57 18.65 2.10
CA GLU A 55 4.14 19.99 1.90
C GLU A 55 3.95 20.46 0.45
N TYR A 56 4.15 19.56 -0.54
CA TYR A 56 3.94 19.88 -1.95
C TYR A 56 2.45 19.91 -2.33
N ALA A 57 1.69 18.90 -1.91
CA ALA A 57 0.29 18.75 -2.32
C ALA A 57 -0.62 19.88 -1.76
N PHE A 58 -0.31 20.36 -0.56
CA PHE A 58 -1.10 21.38 0.14
C PHE A 58 -0.36 22.71 0.28
N GLU A 59 0.67 22.98 -0.53
CA GLU A 59 1.46 24.22 -0.53
C GLU A 59 0.56 25.48 -0.50
N ASN A 60 -0.47 25.52 -1.32
CA ASN A 60 -1.39 26.66 -1.39
C ASN A 60 -2.14 26.97 -0.09
N TYR A 61 -2.23 26.00 0.82
CA TYR A 61 -2.84 26.16 2.13
C TYR A 61 -1.81 26.40 3.22
N LEU A 62 -0.63 25.80 3.10
CA LEU A 62 0.41 25.78 4.11
C LEU A 62 1.32 27.02 4.06
N HIS A 63 1.49 27.62 2.88
CA HIS A 63 2.48 28.69 2.67
C HIS A 63 2.13 30.01 3.40
N GLY A 64 0.87 30.39 3.46
CA GLY A 64 0.48 31.70 3.98
C GLY A 64 0.65 32.83 2.95
N LYS A 65 0.74 34.07 3.43
CA LYS A 65 0.98 35.25 2.59
C LYS A 65 2.08 36.09 3.15
N ASP A 66 3.01 36.51 2.32
CA ASP A 66 4.09 37.42 2.70
C ASP A 66 3.53 38.82 3.00
N GLY A 67 4.05 39.43 4.05
CA GLY A 67 3.78 40.85 4.34
C GLY A 67 4.66 41.75 3.49
N LYS A 68 4.24 42.99 3.35
CA LYS A 68 4.97 44.05 2.64
C LYS A 68 5.30 45.20 3.53
N VAL A 69 6.58 45.56 3.59
CA VAL A 69 7.09 46.61 4.45
C VAL A 69 7.69 47.75 3.61
N ILE A 70 7.33 48.97 3.94
CA ILE A 70 7.95 50.18 3.39
C ILE A 70 8.90 50.78 4.42
N GLU A 71 10.16 50.84 4.09
CA GLU A 71 11.18 51.52 4.90
C GLU A 71 11.54 52.85 4.30
N THR A 72 11.46 53.87 5.13
CA THR A 72 11.99 55.20 4.81
C THR A 72 13.40 55.33 5.34
N ARG A 73 14.36 55.51 4.46
CA ARG A 73 15.79 55.65 4.82
C ARG A 73 16.28 57.06 4.52
N ASN A 74 17.23 57.59 5.36
CA ASN A 74 17.92 58.83 5.06
C ASN A 74 19.03 58.62 4.02
N SER A 75 19.70 59.71 3.60
CA SER A 75 20.80 59.66 2.61
C SER A 75 22.03 58.89 3.08
N ALA A 76 22.14 58.59 4.39
CA ALA A 76 23.21 57.72 4.96
C ALA A 76 22.76 56.26 5.09
N GLY A 77 21.57 55.88 4.57
CA GLY A 77 21.06 54.49 4.61
C GLY A 77 20.38 54.10 5.95
N THR A 78 20.29 55.07 6.92
CA THR A 78 19.65 54.77 8.20
C THR A 78 18.13 54.72 8.06
N VAL A 79 17.49 53.65 8.55
CA VAL A 79 16.03 53.51 8.59
C VAL A 79 15.45 54.53 9.55
N LEU A 80 14.57 55.41 9.03
CA LEU A 80 13.88 56.43 9.79
C LEU A 80 12.51 55.97 10.26
N ALA A 81 11.83 55.22 9.42
CA ALA A 81 10.50 54.67 9.71
C ALA A 81 10.32 53.36 8.97
N THR A 82 9.61 52.42 9.58
CA THR A 82 9.17 51.14 9.00
C THR A 82 7.66 51.08 9.14
N VAL A 83 6.93 50.90 8.04
CA VAL A 83 5.47 50.79 8.01
C VAL A 83 5.11 49.53 7.26
N TYR A 84 4.27 48.68 7.83
CA TYR A 84 3.68 47.56 7.09
C TYR A 84 2.63 48.10 6.12
N GLU A 85 2.79 47.87 4.85
CA GLU A 85 1.77 48.13 3.82
C GLU A 85 0.76 46.94 3.81
N GLU A 86 1.24 45.75 3.99
CA GLU A 86 0.46 44.52 4.14
C GLU A 86 1.02 43.71 5.31
N GLU A 87 0.15 43.26 6.21
CA GLU A 87 0.56 42.36 7.30
C GLU A 87 0.71 40.93 6.79
N PRO A 88 1.72 40.18 7.25
CA PRO A 88 1.86 38.78 6.85
C PRO A 88 0.74 37.94 7.47
N GLU A 89 0.20 37.01 6.68
CA GLU A 89 -0.78 36.03 7.12
C GLU A 89 -0.15 34.62 7.22
N PRO A 90 -0.25 33.94 8.37
CA PRO A 90 0.20 32.55 8.47
C PRO A 90 -0.56 31.60 7.55
N GLY A 91 0.07 30.49 7.18
CA GLY A 91 -0.60 29.41 6.46
C GLY A 91 -1.69 28.72 7.31
N ASN A 92 -2.57 28.04 6.63
CA ASN A 92 -3.70 27.33 7.22
C ASN A 92 -3.26 26.00 7.89
N HIS A 93 -4.17 25.44 8.69
CA HIS A 93 -4.00 24.16 9.34
C HIS A 93 -4.58 23.04 8.47
N VAL A 94 -3.73 22.11 8.03
CA VAL A 94 -4.13 20.92 7.27
C VAL A 94 -4.15 19.72 8.21
N TYR A 95 -5.31 19.09 8.34
CA TYR A 95 -5.49 17.87 9.12
C TYR A 95 -5.54 16.67 8.19
N LEU A 96 -4.77 15.65 8.53
CA LEU A 96 -4.68 14.41 7.77
C LEU A 96 -5.57 13.30 8.37
N THR A 97 -5.90 12.30 7.55
CA THR A 97 -6.56 11.07 8.00
C THR A 97 -5.59 10.13 8.71
N ILE A 98 -4.30 10.31 8.48
CA ILE A 98 -3.22 9.53 9.10
C ILE A 98 -3.29 9.67 10.62
N ASP A 99 -3.40 8.54 11.31
CA ASP A 99 -3.22 8.47 12.76
C ASP A 99 -1.74 8.41 13.09
N SER A 100 -1.23 9.41 13.82
CA SER A 100 0.21 9.54 14.06
C SER A 100 0.79 8.40 14.90
N VAL A 101 0.00 7.84 15.82
CA VAL A 101 0.44 6.73 16.67
C VAL A 101 0.45 5.43 15.86
N LEU A 102 -0.58 5.18 15.06
CA LEU A 102 -0.64 4.02 14.18
C LEU A 102 0.46 4.07 13.11
N GLN A 103 0.75 5.26 12.55
CA GLN A 103 1.84 5.45 11.59
C GLN A 103 3.19 5.08 12.19
N GLU A 104 3.51 5.62 13.36
CA GLU A 104 4.74 5.29 14.10
C GLU A 104 4.86 3.78 14.36
N GLN A 105 3.78 3.16 14.87
CA GLN A 105 3.77 1.73 15.13
C GLN A 105 3.92 0.91 13.85
N THR A 106 3.26 1.31 12.76
CA THR A 106 3.34 0.62 11.47
C THR A 106 4.77 0.66 10.91
N GLU A 107 5.45 1.81 10.95
CA GLU A 107 6.85 1.91 10.51
C GLU A 107 7.78 1.05 11.36
N ARG A 108 7.64 1.08 12.69
CA ARG A 108 8.44 0.26 13.61
C ARG A 108 8.19 -1.24 13.41
N ILE A 109 6.94 -1.65 13.26
CA ILE A 109 6.57 -3.04 13.01
C ILE A 109 7.14 -3.51 11.68
N LEU A 110 7.04 -2.68 10.62
CA LEU A 110 7.58 -3.02 9.31
C LEU A 110 9.10 -3.20 9.36
N ALA A 111 9.84 -2.26 9.97
CA ALA A 111 11.29 -2.33 10.10
C ALA A 111 11.74 -3.56 10.92
N ASN A 112 11.08 -3.83 12.03
CA ASN A 112 11.35 -5.01 12.86
C ASN A 112 11.02 -6.30 12.10
N GLY A 113 9.90 -6.32 11.37
CA GLY A 113 9.48 -7.44 10.55
C GLY A 113 10.49 -7.80 9.47
N VAL A 114 11.00 -6.78 8.77
CA VAL A 114 12.09 -6.97 7.79
C VAL A 114 13.35 -7.55 8.45
N SER A 115 13.70 -7.06 9.64
CA SER A 115 14.87 -7.58 10.38
C SER A 115 14.70 -9.06 10.75
N ILE A 116 13.51 -9.46 11.21
CA ILE A 116 13.17 -10.86 11.52
C ILE A 116 13.23 -11.73 10.24
N LEU A 117 12.66 -11.23 9.14
CA LEU A 117 12.70 -11.97 7.87
C LEU A 117 14.12 -12.18 7.36
N LYS A 118 15.00 -11.17 7.42
CA LYS A 118 16.41 -11.29 7.07
C LYS A 118 17.10 -12.39 7.89
N GLN A 119 16.85 -12.44 9.19
CA GLN A 119 17.39 -13.48 10.08
C GLN A 119 16.86 -14.87 9.71
N ASN A 120 15.55 -15.01 9.48
CA ASN A 120 14.92 -16.27 9.11
C ASN A 120 15.44 -16.79 7.75
N ILE A 121 15.61 -15.90 6.76
CA ILE A 121 16.17 -16.23 5.45
C ILE A 121 17.64 -16.70 5.61
N ALA A 122 18.43 -15.99 6.38
CA ALA A 122 19.83 -16.34 6.65
C ALA A 122 19.94 -17.72 7.34
N GLN A 123 19.06 -17.99 8.32
CA GLN A 123 19.01 -19.29 8.99
C GLN A 123 18.63 -20.41 8.03
N LYS A 124 17.54 -20.25 7.24
CA LYS A 124 17.11 -21.23 6.23
C LYS A 124 18.23 -21.53 5.23
N ARG A 125 18.98 -20.52 4.79
CA ARG A 125 20.15 -20.67 3.91
C ARG A 125 21.26 -21.50 4.57
N ALA A 126 21.62 -21.18 5.81
CA ALA A 126 22.65 -21.92 6.54
C ALA A 126 22.27 -23.40 6.73
N GLU A 127 21.00 -23.67 7.07
CA GLU A 127 20.47 -25.04 7.19
C GLU A 127 20.46 -25.79 5.85
N GLY A 128 20.05 -25.14 4.76
CA GLY A 128 20.05 -25.70 3.41
C GLY A 128 21.45 -26.01 2.92
N THR A 129 22.42 -25.12 3.13
CA THR A 129 23.83 -25.34 2.81
C THR A 129 24.39 -26.54 3.58
N ALA A 130 24.04 -26.68 4.86
CA ALA A 130 24.45 -27.82 5.68
C ALA A 130 23.86 -29.16 5.19
N ARG A 131 22.70 -29.14 4.51
CA ARG A 131 22.04 -30.31 3.92
C ARG A 131 22.46 -30.61 2.48
N GLY A 132 23.28 -29.76 1.85
CA GLY A 132 23.68 -29.86 0.44
C GLY A 132 22.58 -29.49 -0.56
N ASP A 133 21.57 -28.71 -0.13
CA ASP A 133 20.53 -28.18 -0.98
C ASP A 133 21.06 -26.99 -1.81
N TYR A 134 21.26 -27.18 -3.09
CA TYR A 134 21.84 -26.18 -4.01
C TYR A 134 20.90 -25.03 -4.40
N ASN A 135 19.62 -25.07 -4.03
CA ASN A 135 18.67 -23.97 -4.22
C ASN A 135 18.83 -22.81 -3.21
N VAL A 136 19.92 -22.81 -2.45
CA VAL A 136 20.20 -21.85 -1.38
C VAL A 136 21.06 -20.67 -1.85
N ASP A 137 21.45 -20.66 -3.12
CA ASP A 137 22.32 -19.62 -3.73
C ASP A 137 21.60 -18.30 -4.07
N LEU A 138 20.38 -18.09 -3.57
CA LEU A 138 19.72 -16.80 -3.68
C LEU A 138 20.45 -15.78 -2.77
N LYS A 139 21.40 -15.05 -3.36
CA LYS A 139 22.17 -13.97 -2.69
C LYS A 139 21.33 -12.72 -2.45
N ASP A 140 20.08 -12.74 -2.90
CA ASP A 140 19.22 -11.58 -2.85
C ASP A 140 18.80 -11.26 -1.42
N GLU A 141 19.10 -10.04 -1.01
CA GLU A 141 18.62 -9.49 0.25
C GLU A 141 17.30 -8.76 0.04
N ILE A 142 16.51 -8.63 1.12
CA ILE A 142 15.32 -7.78 1.13
C ILE A 142 15.76 -6.35 0.83
N THR A 143 15.20 -5.75 -0.22
CA THR A 143 15.55 -4.41 -0.71
C THR A 143 14.54 -3.36 -0.29
N GLY A 144 13.29 -3.74 -0.05
CA GLY A 144 12.24 -2.82 0.33
C GLY A 144 11.04 -3.52 0.94
N ALA A 145 10.20 -2.73 1.59
CA ALA A 145 8.90 -3.17 2.08
C ALA A 145 7.93 -2.00 2.17
N ALA A 146 6.63 -2.29 2.09
CA ALA A 146 5.58 -1.32 2.34
C ALA A 146 4.45 -1.95 3.14
N ALA A 147 3.79 -1.12 3.96
CA ALA A 147 2.54 -1.46 4.63
C ALA A 147 1.56 -0.30 4.52
N VAL A 148 0.31 -0.61 4.22
CA VAL A 148 -0.78 0.37 4.11
C VAL A 148 -1.97 -0.11 4.92
N VAL A 149 -2.54 0.79 5.71
CA VAL A 149 -3.73 0.58 6.53
C VAL A 149 -4.81 1.56 6.10
N VAL A 150 -5.98 1.06 5.72
CA VAL A 150 -7.10 1.91 5.27
C VAL A 150 -8.37 1.60 6.04
N ASN A 151 -9.20 2.62 6.23
CA ASN A 151 -10.55 2.48 6.75
C ASN A 151 -11.48 1.94 5.66
N VAL A 152 -12.11 0.79 5.91
CA VAL A 152 -12.98 0.10 4.95
C VAL A 152 -14.23 0.90 4.59
N LYS A 153 -14.73 1.71 5.53
CA LYS A 153 -16.00 2.44 5.40
C LYS A 153 -15.86 3.80 4.73
N THR A 154 -14.62 4.33 4.65
CA THR A 154 -14.37 5.68 4.14
C THR A 154 -13.27 5.78 3.08
N GLY A 155 -12.46 4.71 2.91
CA GLY A 155 -11.27 4.71 2.03
C GLY A 155 -10.09 5.53 2.57
N GLU A 156 -10.16 6.03 3.80
CA GLU A 156 -9.11 6.85 4.40
C GLU A 156 -7.86 6.03 4.70
N PRO A 157 -6.69 6.40 4.15
CA PRO A 157 -5.43 5.88 4.64
C PRO A 157 -5.20 6.34 6.08
N LEU A 158 -5.02 5.37 6.99
CA LEU A 158 -4.76 5.61 8.41
C LEU A 158 -3.27 5.52 8.73
N ALA A 159 -2.53 4.72 7.96
CA ALA A 159 -1.07 4.62 7.99
C ALA A 159 -0.53 4.14 6.65
N MET A 160 0.62 4.68 6.24
CA MET A 160 1.37 4.27 5.04
C MET A 160 2.86 4.27 5.36
N ALA A 161 3.49 3.10 5.38
CA ALA A 161 4.88 2.93 5.77
C ALA A 161 5.73 2.38 4.62
N SER A 162 6.91 2.97 4.42
CA SER A 162 8.00 2.48 3.57
C SER A 162 9.15 1.96 4.43
N TRP A 163 9.82 0.92 3.95
CA TRP A 163 11.13 0.53 4.46
C TRP A 163 12.09 0.27 3.27
N PRO A 164 13.34 0.78 3.28
CA PRO A 164 13.85 1.74 4.27
C PRO A 164 13.13 3.08 4.22
N THR A 165 13.27 3.85 5.28
CA THR A 165 12.72 5.21 5.42
C THR A 165 13.82 6.17 5.85
N TYR A 166 13.49 7.43 6.04
CA TYR A 166 14.40 8.48 6.48
C TYR A 166 13.76 9.32 7.59
N ASN A 167 14.58 10.11 8.28
CA ASN A 167 14.10 11.07 9.26
C ASN A 167 13.77 12.39 8.58
N VAL A 168 12.49 12.78 8.56
CA VAL A 168 12.05 14.02 7.93
C VAL A 168 12.62 15.27 8.62
N ALA A 169 12.96 15.19 9.91
CA ALA A 169 13.50 16.32 10.64
C ALA A 169 14.92 16.70 10.21
N THR A 170 15.69 15.77 9.65
CA THR A 170 17.09 15.97 9.21
C THR A 170 17.26 15.90 7.70
N ILE A 171 16.16 15.80 6.93
CA ILE A 171 16.19 15.56 5.48
C ILE A 171 17.11 16.53 4.71
N LEU A 172 17.12 17.82 5.06
CA LEU A 172 17.94 18.81 4.36
C LEU A 172 19.43 18.63 4.61
N GLU A 173 19.82 18.05 5.74
CA GLU A 173 21.20 17.74 6.09
C GLU A 173 21.64 16.42 5.43
N ASP A 174 20.75 15.43 5.39
CA ASP A 174 21.05 14.05 4.98
C ASP A 174 20.73 13.78 3.50
N TYR A 175 20.14 14.74 2.76
CA TYR A 175 19.53 14.52 1.44
C TYR A 175 20.50 13.86 0.44
N GLN A 176 21.77 14.32 0.38
CA GLN A 176 22.72 13.77 -0.56
C GLN A 176 23.10 12.31 -0.23
N ASP A 177 23.26 12.01 1.05
CA ASP A 177 23.56 10.65 1.52
C ASP A 177 22.38 9.72 1.25
N LEU A 178 21.15 10.22 1.43
CA LEU A 178 19.91 9.47 1.15
C LEU A 178 19.71 9.18 -0.34
N LEU A 179 20.12 10.11 -1.23
CA LEU A 179 20.10 9.89 -2.69
C LEU A 179 21.07 8.78 -3.14
N GLU A 180 22.23 8.68 -2.49
CA GLU A 180 23.25 7.70 -2.81
C GLU A 180 23.08 6.38 -2.04
N ALA A 181 22.16 6.35 -1.06
CA ALA A 181 21.94 5.19 -0.21
C ALA A 181 21.35 4.01 -0.98
N GLU A 182 21.83 2.81 -0.65
CA GLU A 182 21.27 1.57 -1.16
C GLU A 182 19.78 1.43 -0.77
N ASN A 183 19.04 0.74 -1.63
CA ASN A 183 17.61 0.43 -1.43
C ASN A 183 16.68 1.64 -1.41
N ALA A 184 17.14 2.81 -1.91
CA ALA A 184 16.33 3.99 -2.18
C ALA A 184 15.41 4.40 -1.00
N PRO A 185 15.95 4.90 0.12
CA PRO A 185 15.14 5.28 1.28
C PRO A 185 14.18 6.45 1.00
N LEU A 186 14.43 7.29 0.00
CA LEU A 186 13.54 8.37 -0.42
C LEU A 186 12.35 7.88 -1.26
N PHE A 187 12.36 6.63 -1.73
CA PHE A 187 11.31 6.11 -2.59
C PHE A 187 10.04 5.79 -1.80
N ASN A 188 8.94 6.49 -2.11
CA ASN A 188 7.63 6.29 -1.49
C ASN A 188 6.98 5.00 -2.00
N ARG A 189 7.32 3.85 -1.39
CA ARG A 189 6.83 2.53 -1.82
C ARG A 189 5.31 2.38 -1.77
N PRO A 190 4.59 2.88 -0.76
CA PRO A 190 3.13 2.85 -0.74
C PRO A 190 2.45 3.41 -1.97
N LEU A 191 2.98 4.47 -2.56
CA LEU A 191 2.36 5.20 -3.65
C LEU A 191 3.06 5.00 -5.00
N MET A 192 4.37 4.77 -5.02
CA MET A 192 5.18 4.71 -6.25
C MET A 192 5.69 3.31 -6.58
N GLY A 193 5.82 2.42 -5.58
CA GLY A 193 6.21 1.04 -5.79
C GLY A 193 5.08 0.25 -6.47
N THR A 194 5.41 -0.50 -7.53
CA THR A 194 4.44 -1.34 -8.24
C THR A 194 4.85 -2.80 -8.16
N TYR A 195 3.94 -3.64 -7.68
CA TYR A 195 4.19 -5.04 -7.38
C TYR A 195 3.14 -5.94 -8.02
N ALA A 196 3.59 -7.08 -8.59
CA ALA A 196 2.65 -8.09 -9.06
C ALA A 196 1.87 -8.65 -7.86
N PRO A 197 0.53 -8.66 -7.88
CA PRO A 197 -0.27 -9.05 -6.71
C PRO A 197 -0.20 -10.54 -6.39
N GLY A 198 0.14 -11.36 -7.37
CA GLY A 198 0.07 -12.81 -7.22
C GLY A 198 -1.31 -13.27 -6.75
N SER A 199 -1.36 -14.29 -5.91
CA SER A 199 -2.61 -14.89 -5.44
C SER A 199 -3.54 -13.97 -4.64
N THR A 200 -3.11 -12.76 -4.24
CA THR A 200 -4.02 -11.76 -3.65
C THR A 200 -5.00 -11.20 -4.68
N PHE A 201 -4.75 -11.37 -5.97
CA PHE A 201 -5.67 -10.98 -7.04
C PHE A 201 -6.86 -11.96 -7.22
N LYS A 202 -6.76 -13.20 -6.74
CA LYS A 202 -7.77 -14.25 -6.93
C LYS A 202 -9.18 -13.90 -6.46
N PRO A 203 -9.42 -13.16 -5.37
CA PRO A 203 -10.76 -12.66 -5.04
C PRO A 203 -11.39 -11.81 -6.15
N CYS A 204 -10.64 -10.97 -6.86
CA CYS A 204 -11.12 -10.23 -8.03
C CYS A 204 -11.57 -11.18 -9.15
N THR A 205 -10.73 -12.14 -9.52
CA THR A 205 -11.04 -13.16 -10.53
C THR A 205 -12.27 -13.98 -10.14
N ALA A 206 -12.41 -14.31 -8.85
CA ALA A 206 -13.56 -15.04 -8.32
C ALA A 206 -14.88 -14.26 -8.46
N ILE A 207 -14.90 -13.00 -8.02
CA ILE A 207 -16.08 -12.14 -8.16
C ILE A 207 -16.43 -11.92 -9.63
N ALA A 208 -15.45 -11.68 -10.49
CA ALA A 208 -15.67 -11.56 -11.93
C ALA A 208 -16.32 -12.82 -12.52
N ALA A 209 -15.77 -13.99 -12.24
CA ALA A 209 -16.26 -15.26 -12.75
C ALA A 209 -17.68 -15.61 -12.24
N LEU A 210 -17.95 -15.36 -10.96
CA LEU A 210 -19.27 -15.55 -10.36
C LEU A 210 -20.30 -14.58 -10.94
N THR A 211 -19.97 -13.31 -11.08
CA THR A 211 -20.86 -12.26 -11.59
C THR A 211 -21.21 -12.47 -13.06
N MET A 212 -20.23 -12.90 -13.86
CA MET A 212 -20.42 -13.22 -15.27
C MET A 212 -21.08 -14.59 -15.51
N GLY A 213 -21.33 -15.36 -14.44
CA GLY A 213 -21.97 -16.69 -14.54
C GLY A 213 -21.06 -17.75 -15.20
N ILE A 214 -19.75 -17.53 -15.19
CA ILE A 214 -18.76 -18.53 -15.66
C ILE A 214 -18.79 -19.76 -14.74
N VAL A 215 -18.96 -19.53 -13.45
CA VAL A 215 -19.20 -20.53 -12.41
C VAL A 215 -20.22 -19.99 -11.41
N ASN A 216 -20.89 -20.88 -10.69
CA ASN A 216 -21.65 -20.54 -9.49
C ASN A 216 -20.93 -21.01 -8.22
N THR A 217 -21.45 -20.71 -7.05
CA THR A 217 -20.81 -21.03 -5.77
C THR A 217 -20.68 -22.53 -5.47
N GLU A 218 -21.45 -23.37 -6.14
CA GLU A 218 -21.49 -24.82 -5.94
C GLU A 218 -20.68 -25.59 -6.99
N ASP A 219 -20.35 -24.96 -8.13
CA ASP A 219 -19.60 -25.58 -9.20
C ASP A 219 -18.21 -25.98 -8.74
N LYS A 220 -17.86 -27.23 -9.01
CA LYS A 220 -16.57 -27.81 -8.61
C LYS A 220 -15.68 -28.09 -9.82
N ILE A 221 -14.41 -27.75 -9.67
CA ILE A 221 -13.37 -28.04 -10.65
C ILE A 221 -12.32 -28.92 -9.97
N LYS A 222 -12.04 -30.07 -10.57
CA LYS A 222 -10.99 -30.97 -10.11
C LYS A 222 -9.62 -30.42 -10.51
N CYS A 223 -8.74 -30.25 -9.53
CA CYS A 223 -7.35 -29.88 -9.79
C CYS A 223 -6.57 -31.10 -10.29
N GLU A 224 -6.09 -31.05 -11.53
CA GLU A 224 -5.28 -32.10 -12.14
C GLU A 224 -3.77 -31.81 -12.05
N GLY A 225 -3.38 -30.78 -11.29
CA GLY A 225 -1.99 -30.37 -11.12
C GLY A 225 -1.46 -29.55 -12.28
N VAL A 226 -1.55 -30.04 -13.51
CA VAL A 226 -1.08 -29.38 -14.74
C VAL A 226 -2.27 -29.01 -15.61
N TYR A 227 -2.38 -27.75 -16.01
CA TYR A 227 -3.44 -27.26 -16.90
C TYR A 227 -3.06 -27.49 -18.35
N THR A 228 -3.47 -28.63 -18.89
CA THR A 228 -3.00 -29.17 -20.18
C THR A 228 -3.79 -28.67 -21.40
N ARG A 229 -4.79 -27.81 -21.24
CA ARG A 229 -5.66 -27.35 -22.33
C ARG A 229 -4.88 -26.80 -23.54
N TYR A 230 -3.74 -26.17 -23.30
CA TYR A 230 -2.87 -25.55 -24.30
C TYR A 230 -1.51 -26.24 -24.42
N ALA A 231 -1.43 -27.53 -24.01
CA ALA A 231 -0.18 -28.30 -24.11
C ALA A 231 0.27 -28.50 -25.58
N ALA A 232 -0.67 -28.58 -26.52
CA ALA A 232 -0.37 -28.67 -27.95
C ALA A 232 0.28 -27.38 -28.51
N GLU A 233 -0.01 -26.23 -27.92
CA GLU A 233 0.61 -24.94 -28.21
C GLU A 233 1.90 -24.67 -27.42
N GLY A 234 2.36 -25.69 -26.67
CA GLY A 234 3.58 -25.61 -25.87
C GLY A 234 3.42 -24.91 -24.52
N TYR A 235 2.20 -24.73 -24.02
CA TYR A 235 1.95 -24.09 -22.74
C TYR A 235 1.03 -24.93 -21.83
N ALA A 236 1.57 -25.34 -20.69
CA ALA A 236 0.86 -26.16 -19.70
C ALA A 236 1.27 -25.75 -18.28
N PRO A 237 0.67 -24.66 -17.75
CA PRO A 237 1.05 -24.14 -16.44
C PRO A 237 0.62 -25.06 -15.30
N GLU A 238 1.41 -25.06 -14.24
CA GLU A 238 1.27 -25.97 -13.12
C GLU A 238 0.66 -25.29 -11.90
N CYS A 239 -0.14 -26.05 -11.14
CA CYS A 239 -0.62 -25.60 -9.84
C CYS A 239 0.54 -25.62 -8.85
N TRP A 240 0.56 -24.64 -7.92
CA TRP A 240 1.66 -24.49 -6.97
C TRP A 240 1.90 -25.74 -6.12
N ILE A 241 0.85 -26.48 -5.74
CA ILE A 241 0.98 -27.69 -4.93
C ILE A 241 1.67 -28.81 -5.71
N TRP A 242 1.43 -28.91 -7.04
CA TRP A 242 2.09 -29.85 -7.92
C TRP A 242 3.60 -29.64 -7.94
N ASN A 243 4.01 -28.39 -8.06
CA ASN A 243 5.44 -28.02 -8.11
C ASN A 243 6.14 -28.11 -6.75
N SER A 244 5.42 -27.86 -5.66
CA SER A 244 6.02 -27.80 -4.32
C SER A 244 6.15 -29.16 -3.64
N THR A 245 5.58 -30.22 -4.22
CA THR A 245 5.58 -31.56 -3.63
C THR A 245 6.28 -32.57 -4.52
N LYS A 246 7.13 -33.42 -3.93
CA LYS A 246 7.85 -34.48 -4.68
C LYS A 246 6.92 -35.51 -5.32
N ASP A 247 5.76 -35.73 -4.73
CA ASP A 247 4.75 -36.69 -5.18
C ASP A 247 3.73 -36.10 -6.13
N HIS A 248 3.95 -34.84 -6.56
CA HIS A 248 3.04 -34.09 -7.45
C HIS A 248 1.59 -34.13 -6.97
N LEU A 249 1.37 -33.70 -5.72
CA LEU A 249 0.03 -33.65 -5.13
C LEU A 249 -0.87 -32.68 -5.88
N THR A 250 -2.18 -32.90 -5.79
CA THR A 250 -3.21 -32.02 -6.33
C THR A 250 -4.16 -31.62 -5.23
N HIS A 251 -4.84 -30.46 -5.42
CA HIS A 251 -5.97 -30.13 -4.57
C HIS A 251 -7.15 -31.08 -4.84
N PRO A 252 -8.07 -31.23 -3.87
CA PRO A 252 -9.32 -31.94 -4.10
C PRO A 252 -10.19 -31.24 -5.16
N GLU A 253 -11.46 -31.64 -5.32
CA GLU A 253 -12.40 -30.86 -6.08
C GLU A 253 -12.72 -29.55 -5.38
N GLU A 254 -12.45 -28.44 -6.06
CA GLU A 254 -12.55 -27.09 -5.53
C GLU A 254 -13.78 -26.37 -6.07
N ASN A 255 -14.58 -25.78 -5.18
CA ASN A 255 -15.47 -24.67 -5.54
C ASN A 255 -14.73 -23.33 -5.34
N VAL A 256 -15.39 -22.20 -5.61
CA VAL A 256 -14.76 -20.88 -5.51
C VAL A 256 -14.21 -20.58 -4.11
N THR A 257 -14.93 -20.97 -3.06
CA THR A 257 -14.57 -20.76 -1.65
C THR A 257 -13.29 -21.52 -1.29
N THR A 258 -13.29 -22.83 -1.57
CA THR A 258 -12.11 -23.66 -1.26
C THR A 258 -10.94 -23.36 -2.18
N ALA A 259 -11.17 -22.97 -3.43
CA ALA A 259 -10.11 -22.52 -4.34
C ALA A 259 -9.41 -21.24 -3.88
N ILE A 260 -10.13 -20.31 -3.22
CA ILE A 260 -9.52 -19.14 -2.56
C ILE A 260 -8.73 -19.59 -1.34
N ARG A 261 -9.28 -20.45 -0.47
CA ARG A 261 -8.64 -21.02 0.71
C ARG A 261 -7.30 -21.67 0.35
N ASP A 262 -7.35 -22.61 -0.58
CA ASP A 262 -6.19 -23.43 -0.97
C ASP A 262 -5.32 -22.76 -2.01
N SER A 263 -5.71 -21.56 -2.46
CA SER A 263 -5.00 -20.79 -3.48
C SER A 263 -4.76 -21.58 -4.77
N CYS A 264 -5.73 -22.41 -5.20
CA CYS A 264 -5.59 -23.34 -6.31
C CYS A 264 -5.40 -22.63 -7.65
N ASN A 265 -4.18 -22.63 -8.22
CA ASN A 265 -3.93 -22.00 -9.53
C ASN A 265 -4.74 -22.68 -10.65
N TYR A 266 -4.88 -24.01 -10.62
CA TYR A 266 -5.61 -24.74 -11.65
C TYR A 266 -7.07 -24.28 -11.77
N TYR A 267 -7.74 -24.06 -10.62
CA TYR A 267 -9.09 -23.51 -10.59
C TYR A 267 -9.13 -22.14 -11.28
N PHE A 268 -8.23 -21.24 -10.91
CA PHE A 268 -8.21 -19.89 -11.45
C PHE A 268 -7.71 -19.80 -12.89
N TYR A 269 -6.87 -20.74 -13.36
CA TYR A 269 -6.60 -20.88 -14.79
C TYR A 269 -7.87 -21.28 -15.56
N SER A 270 -8.65 -22.22 -15.00
CA SER A 270 -9.88 -22.69 -15.63
C SER A 270 -10.89 -21.57 -15.76
N VAL A 271 -11.22 -20.86 -14.69
CA VAL A 271 -12.20 -19.77 -14.74
C VAL A 271 -11.70 -18.57 -15.52
N GLY A 272 -10.42 -18.19 -15.38
CA GLY A 272 -9.81 -17.09 -16.11
C GLY A 272 -9.76 -17.31 -17.63
N ASN A 273 -9.58 -18.57 -18.05
CA ASN A 273 -9.65 -18.95 -19.46
C ASN A 273 -11.01 -18.66 -20.10
N PHE A 274 -12.11 -18.87 -19.38
CA PHE A 274 -13.46 -18.59 -19.88
C PHE A 274 -13.86 -17.13 -19.69
N LEU A 275 -13.37 -16.47 -18.65
CA LEU A 275 -13.59 -15.05 -18.39
C LEU A 275 -12.93 -14.16 -19.45
N GLY A 276 -11.68 -14.49 -19.80
CA GLY A 276 -10.87 -13.66 -20.69
C GLY A 276 -10.27 -12.44 -20.00
N VAL A 277 -9.26 -11.84 -20.65
CA VAL A 277 -8.50 -10.72 -20.06
C VAL A 277 -9.29 -9.41 -20.05
N ASP A 278 -10.17 -9.18 -21.03
CA ASP A 278 -10.92 -7.93 -21.16
C ASP A 278 -11.96 -7.77 -20.03
N ASP A 279 -12.75 -8.82 -19.77
CA ASP A 279 -13.70 -8.83 -18.64
C ASP A 279 -12.96 -8.79 -17.30
N LEU A 280 -11.85 -9.53 -17.17
CA LEU A 280 -11.01 -9.49 -15.98
C LEU A 280 -10.46 -8.08 -15.73
N GLY A 281 -9.99 -7.39 -16.79
CA GLY A 281 -9.49 -6.01 -16.72
C GLY A 281 -10.56 -5.01 -16.31
N ARG A 282 -11.79 -5.18 -16.80
CA ARG A 282 -12.93 -4.33 -16.42
C ARG A 282 -13.24 -4.47 -14.91
N PHE A 283 -13.33 -5.68 -14.39
CA PHE A 283 -13.53 -5.89 -12.95
C PHE A 283 -12.34 -5.36 -12.13
N ALA A 284 -11.11 -5.57 -12.59
CA ALA A 284 -9.93 -5.03 -11.93
C ALA A 284 -9.98 -3.48 -11.83
N ALA A 285 -10.40 -2.79 -12.90
CA ALA A 285 -10.57 -1.34 -12.90
C ALA A 285 -11.69 -0.89 -11.93
N ASP A 286 -12.81 -1.62 -11.87
CA ASP A 286 -13.87 -1.34 -10.90
C ASP A 286 -13.37 -1.51 -9.45
N PHE A 287 -12.45 -2.43 -9.20
CA PHE A 287 -11.74 -2.56 -7.92
C PHE A 287 -10.63 -1.50 -7.71
N GLY A 288 -10.31 -0.68 -8.72
CA GLY A 288 -9.27 0.33 -8.66
C GLY A 288 -7.86 -0.17 -9.01
N LEU A 289 -7.72 -1.41 -9.44
CA LEU A 289 -6.45 -2.00 -9.81
C LEU A 289 -6.00 -1.51 -11.19
N GLY A 290 -4.84 -0.79 -11.22
CA GLY A 290 -4.37 -0.11 -12.41
C GLY A 290 -5.06 1.24 -12.67
N GLU A 291 -5.76 1.80 -11.69
CA GLU A 291 -6.38 3.12 -11.71
C GLU A 291 -5.87 3.97 -10.54
N TYR A 292 -5.89 5.30 -10.68
CA TYR A 292 -5.51 6.19 -9.59
C TYR A 292 -6.42 5.98 -8.38
N SER A 293 -5.81 6.02 -7.19
CA SER A 293 -6.51 5.82 -5.91
C SER A 293 -7.36 7.04 -5.52
N GLY A 294 -7.02 8.20 -6.07
CA GLY A 294 -7.62 9.49 -5.73
C GLY A 294 -6.97 10.19 -4.54
N ILE A 295 -5.82 9.69 -4.08
CA ILE A 295 -5.01 10.35 -3.06
C ILE A 295 -4.43 11.67 -3.61
N GLU A 296 -4.29 12.68 -2.76
CA GLU A 296 -3.79 14.00 -3.15
C GLU A 296 -2.28 14.03 -3.39
N LEU A 297 -1.57 12.97 -3.03
CA LEU A 297 -0.13 12.83 -3.23
C LEU A 297 0.18 12.26 -4.62
N VAL A 298 1.44 12.42 -5.03
CA VAL A 298 1.92 11.82 -6.27
C VAL A 298 1.92 10.30 -6.16
N GLU A 299 1.26 9.63 -7.08
CA GLU A 299 1.15 8.17 -7.12
C GLU A 299 1.40 7.59 -8.51
N ALA A 300 1.88 6.35 -8.58
CA ALA A 300 1.96 5.58 -9.81
C ALA A 300 0.60 4.94 -10.13
N LYS A 301 0.22 4.95 -11.40
CA LYS A 301 -1.06 4.36 -11.83
C LYS A 301 -1.07 2.82 -11.72
N GLY A 302 0.09 2.16 -11.70
CA GLY A 302 0.17 0.71 -11.85
C GLY A 302 -0.23 0.26 -13.26
N ASN A 303 -0.41 -1.03 -13.44
CA ASN A 303 -0.81 -1.62 -14.71
C ASN A 303 -1.65 -2.88 -14.50
N MET A 304 -2.78 -2.97 -15.18
CA MET A 304 -3.51 -4.22 -15.35
C MET A 304 -3.14 -4.84 -16.70
N SER A 305 -2.70 -6.10 -16.68
CA SER A 305 -2.38 -6.87 -17.89
C SER A 305 -3.51 -6.82 -18.90
N ASN A 306 -3.21 -6.41 -20.12
CA ASN A 306 -4.13 -6.46 -21.25
C ASN A 306 -3.37 -6.55 -22.57
N GLN A 307 -4.09 -6.89 -23.65
CA GLN A 307 -3.48 -7.05 -24.99
C GLN A 307 -2.89 -5.74 -25.51
N ALA A 308 -3.48 -4.59 -25.18
CA ALA A 308 -3.08 -3.30 -25.76
C ALA A 308 -1.73 -2.81 -25.21
N ASN A 309 -1.42 -3.07 -23.94
CA ASN A 309 -0.18 -2.59 -23.31
C ASN A 309 0.91 -3.67 -23.18
N HIS A 310 0.61 -4.92 -23.47
CA HIS A 310 1.55 -6.04 -23.31
C HIS A 310 2.86 -5.85 -24.12
N MET A 311 2.75 -5.32 -25.33
CA MET A 311 3.92 -5.06 -26.14
C MET A 311 4.88 -4.07 -25.48
N ASP A 312 4.35 -3.05 -24.80
CA ASP A 312 5.15 -2.02 -24.12
C ASP A 312 5.82 -2.57 -22.84
N TYR A 313 5.15 -3.50 -22.15
CA TYR A 313 5.64 -4.09 -20.90
C TYR A 313 6.53 -5.32 -21.12
N ALA A 314 6.11 -6.26 -21.97
CA ALA A 314 6.79 -7.54 -22.18
C ALA A 314 7.64 -7.57 -23.47
N GLY A 315 7.47 -6.62 -24.38
CA GLY A 315 8.13 -6.61 -25.69
C GLY A 315 7.73 -7.79 -26.59
N ALA A 316 6.56 -8.37 -26.37
CA ALA A 316 6.06 -9.59 -27.04
C ALA A 316 4.56 -9.46 -27.36
N GLU A 317 4.08 -10.30 -28.27
CA GLU A 317 2.65 -10.40 -28.54
C GLU A 317 1.92 -11.18 -27.44
N TRP A 318 0.69 -10.75 -27.12
CA TRP A 318 -0.17 -11.43 -26.14
C TRP A 318 -0.49 -12.87 -26.56
N ARG A 319 -0.34 -13.78 -25.63
CA ARG A 319 -0.67 -15.19 -25.81
C ARG A 319 -1.69 -15.63 -24.76
N ILE A 320 -2.31 -16.77 -25.00
CA ILE A 320 -3.28 -17.33 -24.04
C ILE A 320 -2.68 -17.58 -22.65
N GLY A 321 -1.38 -17.88 -22.61
CA GLY A 321 -0.65 -18.01 -21.35
C GLY A 321 -0.73 -16.75 -20.48
N ASP A 322 -0.69 -15.57 -21.10
CA ASP A 322 -0.75 -14.29 -20.41
C ASP A 322 -2.13 -14.09 -19.75
N THR A 323 -3.21 -14.50 -20.42
CA THR A 323 -4.56 -14.52 -19.82
C THR A 323 -4.62 -15.42 -18.58
N LEU A 324 -4.06 -16.62 -18.65
CA LEU A 324 -4.04 -17.54 -17.51
C LEU A 324 -3.21 -17.00 -16.35
N GLN A 325 -2.06 -16.40 -16.65
CA GLN A 325 -1.22 -15.76 -15.64
C GLN A 325 -1.87 -14.51 -15.04
N ALA A 326 -2.51 -13.67 -15.85
CA ALA A 326 -3.24 -12.51 -15.37
C ALA A 326 -4.36 -12.90 -14.38
N ALA A 327 -5.07 -14.03 -14.64
CA ALA A 327 -6.12 -14.51 -13.74
C ALA A 327 -5.65 -14.92 -12.34
N ILE A 328 -4.36 -15.13 -12.14
CA ILE A 328 -3.74 -15.42 -10.84
C ILE A 328 -2.87 -14.27 -10.32
N GLY A 329 -2.97 -13.08 -10.94
CA GLY A 329 -2.25 -11.87 -10.55
C GLY A 329 -0.77 -11.87 -10.92
N GLN A 330 -0.44 -12.46 -12.06
CA GLN A 330 0.89 -12.48 -12.67
C GLN A 330 0.83 -11.82 -14.06
N SER A 331 1.73 -12.12 -14.97
CA SER A 331 1.94 -11.43 -16.25
C SER A 331 2.39 -9.98 -15.99
N ASP A 332 1.85 -8.99 -16.70
CA ASP A 332 2.22 -7.57 -16.58
C ASP A 332 1.43 -6.82 -15.50
N SER A 333 0.60 -7.53 -14.72
CA SER A 333 -0.19 -6.90 -13.66
C SER A 333 0.69 -6.47 -12.51
N VAL A 334 0.77 -5.16 -12.27
CA VAL A 334 1.52 -4.55 -11.17
C VAL A 334 0.74 -3.38 -10.57
N PHE A 335 0.58 -3.36 -9.25
CA PHE A 335 -0.22 -2.38 -8.54
C PHE A 335 0.54 -1.78 -7.36
N THR A 336 0.17 -0.56 -6.97
CA THR A 336 0.75 0.08 -5.80
C THR A 336 0.15 -0.49 -4.51
N PRO A 337 0.88 -0.46 -3.39
CA PRO A 337 0.36 -0.90 -2.10
C PRO A 337 -0.93 -0.18 -1.67
N ILE A 338 -1.09 1.11 -2.01
CA ILE A 338 -2.35 1.82 -1.73
C ILE A 338 -3.50 1.23 -2.53
N GLN A 339 -3.33 0.96 -3.83
CA GLN A 339 -4.36 0.31 -4.66
C GLN A 339 -4.73 -1.07 -4.10
N MET A 340 -3.75 -1.84 -3.64
CA MET A 340 -4.00 -3.16 -3.08
C MET A 340 -4.70 -3.11 -1.71
N ALA A 341 -4.43 -2.09 -0.90
CA ALA A 341 -5.15 -1.87 0.37
C ALA A 341 -6.60 -1.44 0.12
N GLU A 342 -6.85 -0.53 -0.82
CA GLU A 342 -8.20 -0.14 -1.24
C GLU A 342 -8.98 -1.28 -1.88
N TYR A 343 -8.32 -2.08 -2.72
CA TYR A 343 -8.90 -3.29 -3.27
C TYR A 343 -9.32 -4.26 -2.16
N CYS A 344 -8.46 -4.47 -1.16
CA CYS A 344 -8.81 -5.28 0.01
C CYS A 344 -10.02 -4.71 0.76
N ALA A 345 -10.10 -3.38 0.97
CA ALA A 345 -11.22 -2.69 1.57
C ALA A 345 -12.50 -2.83 0.73
N THR A 346 -12.39 -2.72 -0.60
CA THR A 346 -13.50 -2.88 -1.54
C THR A 346 -14.05 -4.31 -1.53
N VAL A 347 -13.19 -5.31 -1.44
CA VAL A 347 -13.62 -6.70 -1.22
C VAL A 347 -14.32 -6.80 0.13
N ALA A 348 -13.74 -6.28 1.20
CA ALA A 348 -14.27 -6.36 2.56
C ALA A 348 -15.69 -5.78 2.69
N ASN A 349 -15.97 -4.66 2.03
CA ASN A 349 -17.30 -4.00 2.08
C ASN A 349 -18.26 -4.43 0.97
N SER A 350 -17.99 -5.53 0.28
CA SER A 350 -18.83 -6.09 -0.78
C SER A 350 -19.01 -5.18 -1.99
N GLY A 351 -17.94 -4.50 -2.40
CA GLY A 351 -17.81 -3.89 -3.72
C GLY A 351 -17.82 -2.37 -3.79
N THR A 352 -17.99 -1.65 -2.70
CA THR A 352 -17.92 -0.18 -2.73
C THR A 352 -16.48 0.30 -2.64
N ARG A 353 -15.97 0.91 -3.70
CA ARG A 353 -14.65 1.54 -3.72
C ARG A 353 -14.74 3.01 -3.37
N TYR A 354 -14.05 3.42 -2.31
CA TYR A 354 -13.90 4.82 -1.92
C TYR A 354 -12.58 5.40 -2.44
N SER A 355 -12.52 6.73 -2.57
CA SER A 355 -11.28 7.45 -2.86
C SER A 355 -10.34 7.40 -1.65
N ALA A 356 -9.07 7.09 -1.87
CA ALA A 356 -8.04 7.26 -0.86
C ALA A 356 -7.70 8.73 -0.71
N SER A 357 -8.16 9.39 0.33
CA SER A 357 -7.79 10.77 0.61
C SER A 357 -7.08 10.86 1.95
N ILE A 358 -5.92 11.50 2.00
CA ILE A 358 -5.24 11.80 3.27
C ILE A 358 -5.70 13.12 3.87
N LEU A 359 -6.41 13.95 3.12
CA LEU A 359 -6.93 15.22 3.61
C LEU A 359 -8.21 14.99 4.43
N LYS A 360 -8.16 15.26 5.71
CA LYS A 360 -9.31 15.18 6.60
C LYS A 360 -10.06 16.50 6.68
N SER A 361 -9.36 17.60 6.96
CA SER A 361 -9.96 18.94 7.00
C SER A 361 -8.91 20.04 6.88
N ILE A 362 -9.37 21.26 6.51
CA ILE A 362 -8.54 22.46 6.49
C ILE A 362 -9.25 23.52 7.35
N ARG A 363 -8.50 24.16 8.23
CA ARG A 363 -8.94 25.32 9.01
C ARG A 363 -8.04 26.51 8.74
N ASN A 364 -8.59 27.70 8.72
CA ASN A 364 -7.77 28.90 8.61
C ASN A 364 -6.83 29.06 9.81
N TYR A 365 -5.84 29.94 9.67
CA TYR A 365 -4.74 30.09 10.62
C TYR A 365 -5.17 30.44 12.06
N ASP A 366 -6.31 31.10 12.24
CA ASP A 366 -6.82 31.53 13.56
C ASP A 366 -7.98 30.65 14.08
N TYR A 367 -8.26 29.54 13.38
CA TYR A 367 -9.34 28.59 13.68
C TYR A 367 -10.77 29.17 13.62
N SER A 368 -10.97 30.37 13.11
CA SER A 368 -12.29 30.99 13.03
C SER A 368 -13.18 30.35 11.97
N GLU A 369 -12.58 29.75 10.92
CA GLU A 369 -13.30 29.20 9.80
C GLU A 369 -12.79 27.76 9.45
N LYS A 370 -13.72 26.89 9.11
CA LYS A 370 -13.45 25.59 8.50
C LYS A 370 -13.53 25.75 6.98
N LEU A 371 -12.37 25.68 6.30
CA LEU A 371 -12.27 25.88 4.85
C LEU A 371 -12.66 24.61 4.07
N TYR A 372 -12.40 23.45 4.66
CA TYR A 372 -12.70 22.15 4.06
C TYR A 372 -12.97 21.10 5.14
N ASP A 373 -13.87 20.18 4.86
CA ASP A 373 -14.14 18.98 5.63
C ASP A 373 -14.45 17.84 4.65
N ARG A 374 -13.76 16.72 4.82
CA ARG A 374 -13.89 15.60 3.91
C ARG A 374 -15.20 14.85 4.12
N GLU A 375 -15.82 14.46 3.00
CA GLU A 375 -16.85 13.45 2.95
C GLU A 375 -16.34 12.27 2.11
N PRO A 376 -16.60 11.02 2.50
CA PRO A 376 -16.20 9.86 1.72
C PRO A 376 -16.76 9.91 0.31
N THR A 377 -15.92 9.72 -0.70
CA THR A 377 -16.31 9.75 -2.12
C THR A 377 -16.23 8.36 -2.70
N VAL A 378 -17.35 7.87 -3.23
CA VAL A 378 -17.41 6.59 -3.96
C VAL A 378 -16.85 6.80 -5.36
N MET A 379 -15.83 6.04 -5.73
CA MET A 379 -15.17 6.07 -7.03
C MET A 379 -15.83 5.09 -8.02
N SER A 380 -16.17 3.90 -7.54
CA SER A 380 -16.79 2.83 -8.33
C SER A 380 -17.53 1.85 -7.43
N THR A 381 -18.35 1.00 -8.02
CA THR A 381 -19.02 -0.09 -7.32
C THR A 381 -18.92 -1.37 -8.16
N VAL A 382 -18.40 -2.42 -7.56
CA VAL A 382 -18.38 -3.77 -8.14
C VAL A 382 -19.71 -4.44 -7.79
N GLU A 383 -20.64 -4.42 -8.71
CA GLU A 383 -21.93 -5.04 -8.50
C GLU A 383 -21.84 -6.56 -8.61
N SER A 384 -22.29 -7.28 -7.59
CA SER A 384 -22.41 -8.74 -7.57
C SER A 384 -23.48 -9.17 -6.57
N ALA A 385 -24.00 -10.37 -6.73
CA ALA A 385 -24.98 -10.91 -5.80
C ALA A 385 -24.37 -11.14 -4.40
N GLU A 386 -25.17 -10.94 -3.35
CA GLU A 386 -24.71 -11.09 -1.95
C GLU A 386 -24.09 -12.48 -1.69
N TYR A 387 -24.67 -13.53 -2.25
CA TYR A 387 -24.14 -14.90 -2.08
C TYR A 387 -22.78 -15.11 -2.77
N ASN A 388 -22.46 -14.34 -3.83
CA ASN A 388 -21.13 -14.36 -4.45
C ASN A 388 -20.08 -13.73 -3.51
N TRP A 389 -20.42 -12.58 -2.93
CA TRP A 389 -19.58 -11.93 -1.93
C TRP A 389 -19.37 -12.83 -0.70
N ALA A 390 -20.46 -13.45 -0.21
CA ALA A 390 -20.37 -14.38 0.92
C ALA A 390 -19.42 -15.54 0.66
N ALA A 391 -19.43 -16.12 -0.56
CA ALA A 391 -18.52 -17.21 -0.93
C ALA A 391 -17.05 -16.77 -0.97
N VAL A 392 -16.78 -15.56 -1.47
CA VAL A 392 -15.41 -15.01 -1.52
C VAL A 392 -14.92 -14.64 -0.11
N HIS A 393 -15.74 -13.99 0.70
CA HIS A 393 -15.42 -13.66 2.09
C HIS A 393 -15.13 -14.91 2.91
N GLU A 394 -15.97 -15.94 2.77
CA GLU A 394 -15.78 -17.23 3.45
C GLU A 394 -14.45 -17.88 3.04
N GLY A 395 -14.12 -17.87 1.74
CA GLY A 395 -12.83 -18.37 1.26
C GLY A 395 -11.65 -17.64 1.88
N MET A 396 -11.71 -16.30 1.93
CA MET A 396 -10.66 -15.47 2.55
C MET A 396 -10.58 -15.68 4.07
N TRP A 397 -11.71 -15.91 4.74
CA TRP A 397 -11.72 -16.25 6.16
C TRP A 397 -11.06 -17.60 6.41
N GLN A 398 -11.39 -18.61 5.60
CA GLN A 398 -10.82 -19.96 5.71
C GLN A 398 -9.29 -19.98 5.49
N VAL A 399 -8.73 -19.08 4.66
CA VAL A 399 -7.26 -18.97 4.49
C VAL A 399 -6.54 -18.84 5.84
N LEU A 400 -7.10 -18.10 6.78
CA LEU A 400 -6.46 -17.78 8.05
C LEU A 400 -6.95 -18.65 9.22
N ASN A 401 -8.09 -19.32 9.08
CA ASN A 401 -8.75 -19.99 10.21
C ASN A 401 -8.84 -21.51 10.07
N ASP A 402 -8.83 -22.09 8.85
CA ASP A 402 -8.97 -23.55 8.66
C ASP A 402 -7.63 -24.30 8.73
N TYR A 403 -6.51 -23.63 8.48
CA TYR A 403 -5.19 -24.26 8.51
C TYR A 403 -4.55 -24.16 9.92
N ILE A 404 -5.01 -24.97 10.84
CA ILE A 404 -4.23 -25.32 12.06
C ILE A 404 -3.28 -26.45 11.65
N ASN A 405 -2.18 -26.09 11.00
CA ASN A 405 -1.14 -27.05 10.69
C ASN A 405 -0.26 -27.25 11.93
N GLU A 406 -0.06 -28.50 12.37
CA GLU A 406 0.77 -28.86 13.54
C GLU A 406 2.22 -28.29 13.51
N LYS A 407 2.66 -27.76 12.36
CA LYS A 407 3.99 -27.18 12.15
C LYS A 407 4.00 -25.65 11.97
N ASN A 408 2.89 -25.01 11.68
CA ASN A 408 2.80 -23.56 11.56
C ASN A 408 1.93 -23.02 12.70
N VAL A 409 2.56 -22.30 13.59
CA VAL A 409 1.83 -21.45 14.55
C VAL A 409 1.00 -20.49 13.69
N ASN A 410 -0.33 -20.72 13.67
CA ASN A 410 -1.23 -19.78 13.01
C ASN A 410 -1.15 -18.46 13.77
N VAL A 411 -0.52 -17.46 13.16
CA VAL A 411 -0.29 -16.14 13.77
C VAL A 411 -1.59 -15.39 14.11
N TRP A 412 -2.75 -15.91 13.65
CA TRP A 412 -4.05 -15.28 13.83
C TRP A 412 -4.89 -15.91 14.95
N VAL A 413 -4.47 -17.02 15.57
CA VAL A 413 -5.23 -17.76 16.58
C VAL A 413 -5.64 -16.89 17.76
N ASP A 414 -4.72 -16.04 18.24
CA ASP A 414 -4.94 -15.17 19.40
C ASP A 414 -5.39 -13.75 19.02
N CYS A 415 -5.76 -13.51 17.77
CA CYS A 415 -6.27 -12.21 17.37
C CYS A 415 -7.63 -11.97 18.00
N PRO A 416 -7.84 -10.83 18.70
CA PRO A 416 -9.14 -10.51 19.31
C PRO A 416 -10.28 -10.44 18.28
N TRP A 417 -9.96 -10.06 17.06
CA TRP A 417 -10.91 -9.99 15.95
C TRP A 417 -10.77 -11.20 15.03
N ARG A 418 -11.89 -11.62 14.46
CA ARG A 418 -11.88 -12.56 13.34
C ARG A 418 -11.38 -11.83 12.08
N VAL A 419 -10.33 -12.35 11.49
CA VAL A 419 -9.67 -11.75 10.33
C VAL A 419 -9.87 -12.62 9.11
N ALA A 420 -10.15 -12.00 7.97
CA ALA A 420 -10.13 -12.64 6.66
C ALA A 420 -8.96 -12.07 5.84
N GLY A 421 -8.33 -12.89 5.02
CA GLY A 421 -7.16 -12.41 4.26
C GLY A 421 -6.75 -13.33 3.13
N LYS A 422 -5.71 -12.93 2.43
CA LYS A 422 -5.13 -13.68 1.33
C LYS A 422 -3.62 -13.50 1.29
N THR A 423 -2.89 -14.60 1.20
CA THR A 423 -1.46 -14.62 0.92
C THR A 423 -1.20 -14.49 -0.57
N GLY A 424 -0.14 -13.80 -0.95
CA GLY A 424 0.36 -13.69 -2.31
C GLY A 424 1.87 -13.96 -2.36
N THR A 425 2.32 -14.46 -3.48
CA THR A 425 3.73 -14.63 -3.81
C THR A 425 3.92 -14.14 -5.23
N ALA A 426 4.65 -13.04 -5.41
CA ALA A 426 4.96 -12.52 -6.73
C ALA A 426 6.27 -13.13 -7.21
N GLN A 427 6.20 -13.87 -8.31
CA GLN A 427 7.39 -14.48 -8.92
C GLN A 427 8.22 -13.41 -9.63
N LYS A 428 9.53 -13.38 -9.37
CA LYS A 428 10.49 -12.43 -9.97
C LYS A 428 11.32 -13.01 -11.10
N GLY A 429 11.20 -14.31 -11.39
CA GLY A 429 12.01 -15.01 -12.36
C GLY A 429 13.00 -15.98 -11.72
N GLU A 430 13.72 -16.70 -12.57
CA GLU A 430 14.65 -17.76 -12.14
C GLU A 430 15.84 -17.15 -11.37
N GLY A 431 16.15 -17.70 -10.21
CA GLY A 431 17.28 -17.26 -9.39
C GLY A 431 17.03 -16.03 -8.54
N ILE A 432 15.84 -15.42 -8.59
CA ILE A 432 15.48 -14.24 -7.78
C ILE A 432 14.44 -14.65 -6.73
N GLN A 433 14.65 -14.22 -5.48
CA GLN A 433 13.68 -14.44 -4.42
C GLN A 433 12.36 -13.71 -4.72
N ASN A 434 11.24 -14.37 -4.47
CA ASN A 434 9.90 -13.81 -4.68
C ASN A 434 9.58 -12.70 -3.69
N ASP A 435 8.69 -11.77 -4.08
CA ASP A 435 8.12 -10.83 -3.13
C ASP A 435 7.02 -11.52 -2.32
N GLY A 436 7.11 -11.36 -1.00
CA GLY A 436 6.08 -11.81 -0.07
C GLY A 436 4.97 -10.77 0.04
N ILE A 437 3.72 -11.18 -0.19
CA ILE A 437 2.56 -10.28 -0.21
C ILE A 437 1.47 -10.84 0.68
N PHE A 438 0.84 -9.95 1.45
CA PHE A 438 -0.29 -10.31 2.28
C PHE A 438 -1.31 -9.17 2.36
N MET A 439 -2.57 -9.52 2.29
CA MET A 439 -3.67 -8.59 2.57
C MET A 439 -4.68 -9.22 3.51
N CYS A 440 -5.28 -8.40 4.38
CA CYS A 440 -6.35 -8.84 5.27
C CYS A 440 -7.27 -7.68 5.64
N TYR A 441 -8.45 -8.03 6.14
CA TYR A 441 -9.39 -7.08 6.71
C TYR A 441 -10.02 -7.65 7.99
N ALA A 442 -10.48 -6.77 8.85
CA ALA A 442 -11.15 -7.11 10.11
C ALA A 442 -12.10 -5.98 10.57
N PRO A 443 -13.10 -6.31 11.43
CA PRO A 443 -13.61 -7.65 11.73
C PRO A 443 -14.24 -8.33 10.50
N TYR A 444 -14.25 -9.65 10.45
CA TYR A 444 -14.76 -10.43 9.31
C TYR A 444 -16.20 -10.10 8.91
N LYS A 445 -17.10 -9.82 9.87
CA LYS A 445 -18.53 -9.59 9.58
C LYS A 445 -18.94 -8.12 9.45
N ASP A 446 -18.24 -7.20 10.08
CA ASP A 446 -18.44 -5.75 9.96
C ASP A 446 -17.08 -5.09 9.79
N PRO A 447 -16.50 -5.17 8.58
CA PRO A 447 -15.13 -4.72 8.35
C PRO A 447 -14.95 -3.22 8.63
N GLU A 448 -13.87 -2.90 9.35
CA GLU A 448 -13.50 -1.52 9.70
C GLU A 448 -12.15 -1.15 9.12
N VAL A 449 -11.22 -2.11 9.06
CA VAL A 449 -9.85 -1.87 8.62
C VAL A 449 -9.41 -2.92 7.61
N ALA A 450 -8.68 -2.49 6.60
CA ALA A 450 -7.95 -3.35 5.67
C ALA A 450 -6.46 -3.01 5.71
N ILE A 451 -5.61 -4.05 5.63
CA ILE A 451 -4.16 -3.95 5.71
C ILE A 451 -3.56 -4.66 4.51
N PHE A 452 -2.61 -4.02 3.85
CA PHE A 452 -1.77 -4.61 2.81
C PHE A 452 -0.30 -4.51 3.21
N VAL A 453 0.44 -5.60 3.01
CA VAL A 453 1.88 -5.67 3.27
C VAL A 453 2.56 -6.32 2.08
N VAL A 454 3.67 -5.70 1.62
CA VAL A 454 4.59 -6.28 0.65
C VAL A 454 6.02 -6.18 1.17
N VAL A 455 6.80 -7.25 0.97
CA VAL A 455 8.24 -7.27 1.25
C VAL A 455 8.95 -7.77 0.01
N GLU A 456 9.74 -6.89 -0.60
CA GLU A 456 10.56 -7.20 -1.78
C GLU A 456 11.55 -8.31 -1.43
N ARG A 457 11.53 -9.40 -2.19
CA ARG A 457 12.36 -10.59 -1.93
C ARG A 457 12.16 -11.20 -0.53
N GLY A 458 10.96 -10.99 0.03
CA GLY A 458 10.58 -11.47 1.36
C GLY A 458 10.17 -12.93 1.43
N GLY A 459 10.10 -13.62 0.28
CA GLY A 459 9.70 -15.03 0.20
C GLY A 459 8.23 -15.24 -0.15
N ALA A 460 7.54 -16.06 0.60
CA ALA A 460 6.11 -16.31 0.41
C ALA A 460 5.25 -15.35 1.26
N GLY A 461 4.00 -15.13 0.83
CA GLY A 461 3.05 -14.33 1.61
C GLY A 461 2.80 -14.87 3.02
N ALA A 462 2.94 -16.18 3.20
CA ALA A 462 2.88 -16.80 4.53
C ALA A 462 4.03 -16.38 5.45
N ASP A 463 5.19 -16.03 4.90
CA ASP A 463 6.35 -15.59 5.68
C ASP A 463 6.19 -14.14 6.18
N VAL A 464 5.36 -13.29 5.50
CA VAL A 464 5.20 -11.86 5.83
C VAL A 464 3.92 -11.52 6.59
N GLN A 465 2.95 -12.44 6.68
CA GLN A 465 1.64 -12.18 7.33
C GLN A 465 1.73 -11.74 8.79
N PHE A 466 2.79 -12.13 9.53
CA PHE A 466 2.97 -11.72 10.91
C PHE A 466 3.15 -10.20 11.06
N ILE A 467 3.69 -9.52 10.04
CA ILE A 467 3.80 -8.06 10.02
C ILE A 467 2.40 -7.45 10.05
N ALA A 468 1.50 -7.92 9.17
CA ALA A 468 0.10 -7.47 9.17
C ALA A 468 -0.62 -7.81 10.49
N ARG A 469 -0.30 -8.96 11.12
CA ARG A 469 -0.84 -9.32 12.43
C ARG A 469 -0.45 -8.29 13.50
N HIS A 470 0.82 -7.93 13.59
CA HIS A 470 1.26 -6.94 14.56
C HIS A 470 0.67 -5.55 14.30
N ILE A 471 0.50 -5.15 13.02
CA ILE A 471 -0.19 -3.91 12.67
C ILE A 471 -1.67 -3.96 13.10
N MET A 472 -2.34 -5.10 12.91
CA MET A 472 -3.72 -5.31 13.36
C MET A 472 -3.83 -5.19 14.89
N ASP A 473 -2.91 -5.80 15.64
CA ASP A 473 -2.88 -5.70 17.10
C ASP A 473 -2.66 -4.25 17.57
N ALA A 474 -1.78 -3.51 16.89
CA ALA A 474 -1.59 -2.08 17.15
C ALA A 474 -2.86 -1.28 16.88
N TYR A 475 -3.52 -1.51 15.73
CA TYR A 475 -4.78 -0.87 15.38
C TYR A 475 -5.87 -1.11 16.45
N ILE A 476 -6.11 -2.37 16.81
CA ILE A 476 -7.10 -2.75 17.82
C ILE A 476 -6.81 -2.05 19.16
N THR A 477 -5.54 -1.99 19.55
CA THR A 477 -5.11 -1.36 20.82
C THR A 477 -5.31 0.16 20.78
N ILE A 478 -4.91 0.84 19.69
CA ILE A 478 -4.98 2.30 19.57
C ILE A 478 -6.44 2.76 19.50
N MET A 479 -7.28 2.06 18.72
CA MET A 479 -8.70 2.42 18.58
C MET A 479 -9.55 2.05 19.80
N GLY A 480 -8.96 1.43 20.81
CA GLY A 480 -9.63 1.10 22.09
C GLY A 480 -10.63 -0.05 22.00
N TYR A 481 -10.53 -0.87 20.95
CA TYR A 481 -11.34 -2.09 20.79
C TYR A 481 -10.82 -3.25 21.65
N SER A 482 -10.39 -2.98 22.89
CA SER A 482 -10.15 -4.07 23.83
C SER A 482 -11.48 -4.76 24.07
N ASP A 483 -11.49 -6.08 23.90
CA ASP A 483 -12.64 -6.94 24.16
C ASP A 483 -13.20 -6.61 25.54
N THR A 484 -14.40 -5.99 25.59
CA THR A 484 -15.10 -5.68 26.85
C THR A 484 -15.78 -6.92 27.43
N SER A 485 -15.28 -8.12 27.14
CA SER A 485 -15.59 -9.34 27.86
C SER A 485 -14.63 -9.48 29.04
N GLU A 486 -15.04 -8.87 30.16
CA GLU A 486 -14.61 -9.21 31.52
C GLU A 486 -13.11 -9.42 31.78
N THR A 487 -12.32 -8.36 31.67
CA THR A 487 -11.19 -8.17 32.59
C THR A 487 -11.08 -6.69 32.95
N GLU A 488 -11.49 -6.37 34.16
CA GLU A 488 -11.20 -5.08 34.79
C GLU A 488 -9.74 -4.72 34.54
N MET A 489 -9.52 -3.59 33.90
CA MET A 489 -8.20 -2.98 33.73
C MET A 489 -7.63 -2.64 35.12
N THR A 490 -6.95 -3.58 35.77
CA THR A 490 -6.16 -3.41 36.99
C THR A 490 -4.72 -2.98 36.73
N LEU A 491 -4.44 -2.25 35.67
CA LEU A 491 -3.07 -1.78 35.36
C LEU A 491 -2.97 -0.25 35.17
N LEU A 492 -3.80 0.52 35.89
CA LEU A 492 -3.55 1.93 36.16
C LEU A 492 -3.86 2.25 37.59
N LYS A 493 -2.92 1.91 38.49
CA LYS A 493 -2.69 2.60 39.75
C LYS A 493 -1.22 2.88 39.91
#